data_14f5a7eadd5bad97917a944b425bee72
#
_entry.id   14f5a7eadd5bad97917a944b425bee72
#
_cell.length_a   1.000
_cell.length_b   1.000
_cell.length_c   1.000
_cell.angle_alpha   90.00
_cell.angle_beta   90.00
_cell.angle_gamma   90.00
#
_symmetry.space_group_name_H-M   'P 1'
#
loop_
_entity.id
_entity.type
_entity.pdbx_description
1 polymer ?
#
loop_
_entity_poly.entity_id
_entity_poly.type
_entity_poly.pdbx_seq_one_letter_code
_entity_poly.pdbx_strand_id
1 'polypeptide(L)'
;QIERHLDRNPLTQIVFALQNAPSSPWDLPGIKIEDIPAGRDSVRLDLEIHLWDTPEGLGGFCSYNRDLFDGSTIASLLEHFQNILWAIIANPQESVSSLPLLSEQEQKQLLVDWNQTQADYPQEQCIHQLFEAQVERTPDAIAVVFEEQSLTYSELNCRANQLAHYLQTLGVRPEVLVGISLERSLEMIIGLLAILKAGGAYLPLDPDYPTERLQFMLEDSQVLFLITQRSLLAKLPASQATLICLDHIQEQISQYSQDNLQSELTPSNLANVIYTSGSTGKPKGVMVEHRGLVNLASSQIQSFAVNHNSRVLQFASFSFDACI
;
A
#
# COMPACT_ATOMS: atom_id res chain seq x y z
N GLN A 1 -4.63 -32.88 -24.50
CA GLN A 1 -4.27 -32.14 -25.74
C GLN A 1 -3.70 -30.80 -25.29
N ILE A 2 -2.54 -30.43 -25.86
CA ILE A 2 -1.91 -29.12 -25.62
C ILE A 2 -2.64 -28.11 -26.50
N GLU A 3 -3.13 -27.04 -25.90
CA GLU A 3 -3.75 -25.93 -26.63
C GLU A 3 -2.70 -25.25 -27.50
N ARG A 4 -2.98 -25.13 -28.82
CA ARG A 4 -2.05 -24.53 -29.77
C ARG A 4 -2.49 -23.12 -30.12
N HIS A 5 -1.61 -22.16 -29.87
CA HIS A 5 -1.74 -20.78 -30.31
C HIS A 5 -0.83 -20.55 -31.52
N LEU A 6 -1.24 -19.67 -32.45
CA LEU A 6 -0.46 -19.38 -33.64
C LEU A 6 0.72 -18.44 -33.39
N ASP A 7 0.67 -17.72 -32.31
CA ASP A 7 1.58 -16.65 -31.93
C ASP A 7 2.71 -17.10 -30.99
N ARG A 8 2.67 -18.36 -30.48
CA ARG A 8 3.67 -18.85 -29.52
C ARG A 8 3.88 -20.37 -29.66
N ASN A 9 5.10 -20.80 -29.27
CA ASN A 9 5.41 -22.21 -29.16
C ASN A 9 4.57 -22.86 -28.05
N PRO A 10 3.87 -23.97 -28.31
CA PRO A 10 2.98 -24.61 -27.35
C PRO A 10 3.68 -25.27 -26.15
N LEU A 11 5.00 -25.55 -26.26
CA LEU A 11 5.75 -26.29 -25.24
C LEU A 11 6.72 -25.41 -24.45
N THR A 12 7.44 -24.52 -25.12
CA THR A 12 8.46 -23.68 -24.49
C THR A 12 8.59 -22.35 -25.19
N GLN A 13 8.81 -21.29 -24.42
CA GLN A 13 9.09 -19.94 -24.88
C GLN A 13 10.56 -19.57 -24.70
N ILE A 14 11.29 -20.29 -23.84
CA ILE A 14 12.67 -19.98 -23.47
C ILE A 14 13.54 -21.22 -23.74
N VAL A 15 14.71 -21.01 -24.36
CA VAL A 15 15.75 -22.03 -24.51
C VAL A 15 17.05 -21.51 -23.95
N PHE A 16 17.69 -22.36 -23.15
CA PHE A 16 19.05 -22.21 -22.70
C PHE A 16 19.84 -23.46 -23.09
N ALA A 17 20.90 -23.29 -23.89
CA ALA A 17 21.67 -24.42 -24.43
C ALA A 17 23.17 -24.16 -24.31
N LEU A 18 23.88 -25.11 -23.71
CA LEU A 18 25.34 -25.18 -23.76
C LEU A 18 25.74 -26.16 -24.86
N GLN A 19 26.36 -25.64 -25.93
CA GLN A 19 26.83 -26.38 -27.10
C GLN A 19 28.23 -26.94 -26.81
N ASN A 20 28.32 -28.06 -26.08
CA ASN A 20 29.55 -28.69 -25.69
C ASN A 20 29.92 -29.95 -26.52
N ALA A 21 29.25 -30.11 -27.66
CA ALA A 21 29.58 -31.17 -28.61
C ALA A 21 30.98 -30.92 -29.22
N PRO A 22 31.86 -31.93 -29.26
CA PRO A 22 33.15 -31.75 -29.90
C PRO A 22 33.01 -31.31 -31.33
N SER A 23 33.50 -30.11 -31.68
CA SER A 23 33.62 -29.63 -33.04
C SER A 23 35.08 -29.72 -33.48
N SER A 24 35.35 -30.51 -34.52
CA SER A 24 36.65 -30.43 -35.18
C SER A 24 36.69 -29.20 -36.06
N PRO A 25 37.76 -28.37 -36.01
CA PRO A 25 37.91 -27.29 -36.94
C PRO A 25 37.85 -27.80 -38.38
N TRP A 26 37.12 -27.14 -39.25
CA TRP A 26 37.09 -27.46 -40.64
C TRP A 26 38.45 -27.07 -41.26
N ASP A 27 39.34 -28.04 -41.39
CA ASP A 27 40.61 -27.84 -42.06
C ASP A 27 40.49 -28.31 -43.51
N LEU A 28 40.30 -27.36 -44.39
CA LEU A 28 40.24 -27.61 -45.83
C LEU A 28 41.50 -27.01 -46.50
N PRO A 29 42.37 -27.88 -47.02
CA PRO A 29 43.65 -27.38 -47.60
C PRO A 29 43.41 -26.31 -48.66
N GLY A 30 44.01 -25.13 -48.44
CA GLY A 30 43.96 -24.02 -49.36
C GLY A 30 42.69 -23.14 -49.30
N ILE A 31 41.78 -23.41 -48.35
CA ILE A 31 40.57 -22.61 -48.15
C ILE A 31 40.62 -21.90 -46.79
N LYS A 32 40.47 -20.59 -46.80
CA LYS A 32 40.26 -19.81 -45.58
C LYS A 32 38.79 -19.73 -45.28
N ILE A 33 38.37 -20.27 -44.11
CA ILE A 33 37.00 -20.19 -43.64
C ILE A 33 36.89 -18.97 -42.71
N GLU A 34 35.92 -18.11 -42.97
CA GLU A 34 35.56 -16.97 -42.14
C GLU A 34 34.09 -17.07 -41.78
N ASP A 35 33.79 -16.92 -40.49
CA ASP A 35 32.40 -16.80 -40.01
C ASP A 35 31.84 -15.43 -40.39
N ILE A 36 30.74 -15.42 -41.13
CA ILE A 36 30.00 -14.19 -41.41
C ILE A 36 28.83 -14.12 -40.47
N PRO A 37 28.78 -13.13 -39.56
CA PRO A 37 27.64 -12.94 -38.68
C PRO A 37 26.39 -12.62 -39.54
N ALA A 38 25.54 -13.62 -39.78
CA ALA A 38 24.23 -13.42 -40.39
C ALA A 38 23.30 -12.86 -39.31
N GLY A 39 22.96 -11.56 -39.39
CA GLY A 39 21.91 -10.97 -38.57
C GLY A 39 20.59 -11.75 -38.79
N ARG A 40 19.95 -12.18 -37.72
CA ARG A 40 18.62 -12.77 -37.75
C ARG A 40 17.61 -11.68 -37.41
N ASP A 41 16.76 -11.36 -38.36
CA ASP A 41 15.67 -10.40 -38.19
C ASP A 41 14.42 -11.03 -37.54
N SER A 42 14.48 -12.33 -37.23
CA SER A 42 13.38 -13.08 -36.61
C SER A 42 13.87 -14.06 -35.57
N VAL A 43 13.13 -14.16 -34.48
CA VAL A 43 13.33 -15.14 -33.41
C VAL A 43 12.25 -16.24 -33.49
N ARG A 44 12.60 -17.45 -33.10
CA ARG A 44 11.67 -18.60 -33.09
C ARG A 44 10.95 -18.76 -31.76
N LEU A 45 11.58 -18.25 -30.69
CA LEU A 45 11.11 -18.30 -29.32
C LEU A 45 11.21 -16.91 -28.72
N ASP A 46 10.61 -16.71 -27.56
CA ASP A 46 10.63 -15.42 -26.87
C ASP A 46 12.05 -15.04 -26.41
N LEU A 47 12.84 -16.05 -25.97
CA LEU A 47 14.22 -15.89 -25.53
C LEU A 47 15.03 -17.15 -25.82
N GLU A 48 16.17 -17.00 -26.47
CA GLU A 48 17.14 -18.08 -26.71
C GLU A 48 18.53 -17.67 -26.26
N ILE A 49 19.15 -18.44 -25.38
CA ILE A 49 20.54 -18.25 -24.95
C ILE A 49 21.32 -19.49 -25.37
N HIS A 50 22.34 -19.29 -26.20
CA HIS A 50 23.23 -20.34 -26.67
C HIS A 50 24.67 -20.03 -26.27
N LEU A 51 25.30 -20.95 -25.58
CA LEU A 51 26.68 -20.83 -25.09
C LEU A 51 27.53 -21.97 -25.66
N TRP A 52 28.83 -21.73 -25.81
CA TRP A 52 29.84 -22.71 -26.21
C TRP A 52 31.21 -22.33 -25.65
N ASP A 53 32.08 -23.34 -25.55
CA ASP A 53 33.46 -23.13 -25.14
C ASP A 53 34.29 -22.49 -26.28
N THR A 54 35.05 -21.46 -25.92
CA THR A 54 36.04 -20.81 -26.81
C THR A 54 37.40 -20.83 -26.13
N PRO A 55 38.51 -20.61 -26.89
CA PRO A 55 39.85 -20.52 -26.29
C PRO A 55 39.98 -19.42 -25.24
N GLU A 56 39.17 -18.37 -25.32
CA GLU A 56 39.13 -17.24 -24.41
C GLU A 56 38.16 -17.41 -23.23
N GLY A 57 37.39 -18.53 -23.20
CA GLY A 57 36.40 -18.80 -22.17
C GLY A 57 35.02 -19.13 -22.75
N LEU A 58 33.97 -18.82 -22.03
CA LEU A 58 32.60 -19.08 -22.45
C LEU A 58 32.10 -18.00 -23.40
N GLY A 59 31.81 -18.35 -24.65
CA GLY A 59 31.21 -17.48 -25.66
C GLY A 59 29.75 -17.82 -25.88
N GLY A 60 29.00 -16.90 -26.54
CA GLY A 60 27.59 -17.18 -26.83
C GLY A 60 26.86 -16.03 -27.48
N PHE A 61 25.56 -16.26 -27.74
CA PHE A 61 24.63 -15.22 -28.15
C PHE A 61 23.29 -15.37 -27.43
N CYS A 62 22.60 -14.23 -27.33
CA CYS A 62 21.23 -14.16 -26.85
C CYS A 62 20.34 -13.58 -27.94
N SER A 63 19.30 -14.32 -28.34
CA SER A 63 18.25 -13.84 -29.26
C SER A 63 16.96 -13.68 -28.49
N TYR A 64 16.26 -12.58 -28.68
CA TYR A 64 15.03 -12.30 -27.95
C TYR A 64 13.98 -11.58 -28.80
N ASN A 65 12.73 -11.72 -28.43
CA ASN A 65 11.60 -11.04 -29.06
C ASN A 65 11.53 -9.58 -28.54
N ARG A 66 11.76 -8.63 -29.44
CA ARG A 66 11.78 -7.19 -29.13
C ARG A 66 10.39 -6.62 -28.84
N ASP A 67 9.32 -7.34 -29.16
CA ASP A 67 7.96 -6.95 -28.78
C ASP A 67 7.65 -7.30 -27.30
N LEU A 68 8.45 -8.18 -26.70
CA LEU A 68 8.28 -8.63 -25.30
C LEU A 68 9.35 -8.10 -24.36
N PHE A 69 10.57 -7.86 -24.84
CA PHE A 69 11.70 -7.47 -24.00
C PHE A 69 12.43 -6.24 -24.55
N ASP A 70 12.69 -5.29 -23.69
CA ASP A 70 13.62 -4.21 -23.97
C ASP A 70 15.07 -4.71 -23.97
N GLY A 71 15.91 -4.11 -24.81
CA GLY A 71 17.35 -4.45 -24.87
C GLY A 71 18.07 -4.29 -23.55
N SER A 72 17.70 -3.29 -22.73
CA SER A 72 18.23 -3.07 -21.38
C SER A 72 17.89 -4.23 -20.44
N THR A 73 16.67 -4.78 -20.51
CA THR A 73 16.25 -5.94 -19.70
C THR A 73 17.11 -7.17 -20.01
N ILE A 74 17.40 -7.41 -21.29
CA ILE A 74 18.27 -8.52 -21.70
C ILE A 74 19.71 -8.29 -21.32
N ALA A 75 20.20 -7.05 -21.41
CA ALA A 75 21.56 -6.71 -20.94
C ALA A 75 21.72 -6.99 -19.44
N SER A 76 20.78 -6.55 -18.61
CA SER A 76 20.77 -6.85 -17.17
C SER A 76 20.66 -8.36 -16.89
N LEU A 77 19.82 -9.09 -17.62
CA LEU A 77 19.73 -10.55 -17.49
C LEU A 77 21.08 -11.24 -17.72
N LEU A 78 21.83 -10.83 -18.75
CA LEU A 78 23.14 -11.38 -19.07
C LEU A 78 24.19 -10.99 -18.02
N GLU A 79 24.15 -9.77 -17.51
CA GLU A 79 25.02 -9.33 -16.40
C GLU A 79 24.75 -10.14 -15.12
N HIS A 80 23.48 -10.34 -14.76
CA HIS A 80 23.07 -11.17 -13.63
C HIS A 80 23.57 -12.62 -13.79
N PHE A 81 23.46 -13.17 -15.00
CA PHE A 81 23.99 -14.50 -15.28
C PHE A 81 25.51 -14.58 -15.09
N GLN A 82 26.25 -13.57 -15.54
CA GLN A 82 27.69 -13.49 -15.34
C GLN A 82 28.05 -13.38 -13.86
N ASN A 83 27.33 -12.56 -13.08
CA ASN A 83 27.55 -12.40 -11.65
C ASN A 83 27.39 -13.75 -10.91
N ILE A 84 26.36 -14.52 -11.25
CA ILE A 84 26.15 -15.86 -10.70
C ILE A 84 27.34 -16.78 -11.03
N LEU A 85 27.80 -16.80 -12.29
CA LEU A 85 28.94 -17.63 -12.70
C LEU A 85 30.22 -17.27 -11.93
N TRP A 86 30.51 -15.97 -11.78
CA TRP A 86 31.66 -15.51 -11.00
C TRP A 86 31.56 -15.90 -9.53
N ALA A 87 30.37 -15.79 -8.94
CA ALA A 87 30.14 -16.18 -7.55
C ALA A 87 30.33 -17.69 -7.33
N ILE A 88 29.85 -18.52 -8.25
CA ILE A 88 30.04 -19.98 -8.20
C ILE A 88 31.54 -20.34 -8.28
N ILE A 89 32.31 -19.66 -9.16
CA ILE A 89 33.78 -19.89 -9.28
C ILE A 89 34.47 -19.47 -8.00
N ALA A 90 34.06 -18.34 -7.40
CA ALA A 90 34.67 -17.84 -6.17
C ALA A 90 34.39 -18.74 -4.94
N ASN A 91 33.15 -19.26 -4.82
CA ASN A 91 32.76 -20.15 -3.73
C ASN A 91 31.82 -21.28 -4.23
N PRO A 92 32.32 -22.40 -4.73
CA PRO A 92 31.50 -23.50 -5.25
C PRO A 92 30.62 -24.20 -4.20
N GLN A 93 30.82 -23.94 -2.92
CA GLN A 93 30.04 -24.52 -1.81
C GLN A 93 28.89 -23.59 -1.35
N GLU A 94 28.76 -22.40 -1.95
CA GLU A 94 27.72 -21.46 -1.61
C GLU A 94 26.33 -21.99 -2.02
N SER A 95 25.33 -21.71 -1.19
CA SER A 95 23.95 -22.06 -1.53
C SER A 95 23.46 -21.23 -2.71
N VAL A 96 22.68 -21.84 -3.63
CA VAL A 96 22.08 -21.13 -4.78
C VAL A 96 21.24 -19.93 -4.34
N SER A 97 20.57 -20.01 -3.20
CA SER A 97 19.76 -18.92 -2.64
C SER A 97 20.58 -17.74 -2.12
N SER A 98 21.88 -17.92 -1.89
CA SER A 98 22.79 -16.89 -1.36
C SER A 98 23.67 -16.28 -2.46
N LEU A 99 23.60 -16.78 -3.71
CA LEU A 99 24.40 -16.25 -4.81
C LEU A 99 23.98 -14.81 -5.13
N PRO A 100 24.91 -13.86 -5.28
CA PRO A 100 24.61 -12.49 -5.66
C PRO A 100 24.15 -12.44 -7.12
N LEU A 101 22.92 -11.94 -7.30
CA LEU A 101 22.33 -11.75 -8.63
C LEU A 101 22.65 -10.36 -9.17
N LEU A 102 22.43 -9.34 -8.32
CA LEU A 102 22.54 -7.94 -8.70
C LEU A 102 23.98 -7.45 -8.63
N SER A 103 24.34 -6.57 -9.53
CA SER A 103 25.59 -5.79 -9.42
C SER A 103 25.54 -4.83 -8.20
N GLU A 104 26.69 -4.38 -7.72
CA GLU A 104 26.78 -3.41 -6.62
C GLU A 104 26.03 -2.10 -6.97
N GLN A 105 26.06 -1.70 -8.25
CA GLN A 105 25.37 -0.50 -8.72
C GLN A 105 23.85 -0.69 -8.66
N GLU A 106 23.31 -1.83 -9.09
CA GLU A 106 21.89 -2.12 -9.01
C GLU A 106 21.42 -2.24 -7.57
N GLN A 107 22.20 -2.90 -6.70
CA GLN A 107 21.91 -2.97 -5.27
C GLN A 107 21.84 -1.56 -4.66
N LYS A 108 22.82 -0.71 -4.96
CA LYS A 108 22.80 0.67 -4.50
C LYS A 108 21.58 1.43 -5.00
N GLN A 109 21.25 1.28 -6.28
CA GLN A 109 20.09 1.93 -6.88
C GLN A 109 18.77 1.49 -6.21
N LEU A 110 18.60 0.19 -6.03
CA LEU A 110 17.37 -0.38 -5.45
C LEU A 110 17.24 -0.09 -3.95
N LEU A 111 18.33 -0.20 -3.19
CA LEU A 111 18.30 -0.14 -1.73
C LEU A 111 18.56 1.28 -1.19
N VAL A 112 19.24 2.13 -1.95
CA VAL A 112 19.64 3.48 -1.48
C VAL A 112 19.02 4.56 -2.33
N ASP A 113 19.33 4.61 -3.63
CA ASP A 113 19.01 5.77 -4.47
C ASP A 113 17.50 5.94 -4.65
N TRP A 114 16.75 4.84 -4.87
CA TRP A 114 15.29 4.85 -4.97
C TRP A 114 14.57 5.01 -3.62
N ASN A 115 15.28 4.80 -2.53
CA ASN A 115 14.76 4.96 -1.18
C ASN A 115 15.16 6.29 -0.51
N GLN A 116 15.73 7.23 -1.25
CA GLN A 116 15.98 8.59 -0.78
C GLN A 116 14.68 9.40 -0.78
N THR A 117 13.71 8.94 0.00
CA THR A 117 12.36 9.52 0.08
C THR A 117 12.14 10.32 1.35
N GLN A 118 13.18 10.58 2.13
CA GLN A 118 13.09 11.35 3.36
C GLN A 118 12.65 12.78 3.05
N ALA A 119 11.58 13.21 3.75
CA ALA A 119 11.05 14.56 3.66
C ALA A 119 10.72 15.06 5.08
N ASP A 120 10.78 16.38 5.26
CA ASP A 120 10.36 17.00 6.49
C ASP A 120 8.82 17.07 6.54
N TYR A 121 8.25 16.67 7.66
CA TYR A 121 6.82 16.76 7.96
C TYR A 121 6.61 17.01 9.46
N PRO A 122 5.42 17.44 9.92
CA PRO A 122 5.17 17.77 11.34
C PRO A 122 5.14 16.53 12.25
N GLN A 123 6.29 15.93 12.54
CA GLN A 123 6.43 14.66 13.25
C GLN A 123 5.91 14.67 14.69
N GLU A 124 5.90 15.84 15.31
CA GLU A 124 5.49 16.05 16.71
C GLU A 124 3.99 16.33 16.85
N GLN A 125 3.23 16.29 15.75
CA GLN A 125 1.80 16.59 15.76
C GLN A 125 0.95 15.32 15.53
N CYS A 126 -0.22 15.30 16.16
CA CYS A 126 -1.26 14.31 15.85
C CYS A 126 -2.12 14.80 14.69
N ILE A 127 -2.76 13.87 13.96
CA ILE A 127 -3.53 14.22 12.75
C ILE A 127 -4.68 15.19 13.01
N HIS A 128 -5.38 15.09 14.15
CA HIS A 128 -6.45 16.03 14.49
C HIS A 128 -5.94 17.46 14.73
N GLN A 129 -4.70 17.63 15.19
CA GLN A 129 -4.09 18.95 15.38
C GLN A 129 -3.81 19.63 14.02
N LEU A 130 -3.46 18.87 12.99
CA LEU A 130 -3.35 19.43 11.62
C LEU A 130 -4.71 19.92 11.11
N PHE A 131 -5.79 19.20 11.41
CA PHE A 131 -7.15 19.65 11.12
C PHE A 131 -7.50 20.92 11.88
N GLU A 132 -7.22 20.99 13.17
CA GLU A 132 -7.46 22.18 14.00
C GLU A 132 -6.69 23.41 13.51
N ALA A 133 -5.42 23.24 13.14
CA ALA A 133 -4.64 24.29 12.50
C ALA A 133 -5.23 24.75 11.15
N GLN A 134 -5.88 23.86 10.42
CA GLN A 134 -6.61 24.25 9.20
C GLN A 134 -7.89 25.02 9.53
N VAL A 135 -8.63 24.64 10.58
CA VAL A 135 -9.81 25.37 11.06
C VAL A 135 -9.44 26.82 11.41
N GLU A 136 -8.34 27.04 12.12
CA GLU A 136 -7.86 28.37 12.48
C GLU A 136 -7.50 29.21 11.25
N ARG A 137 -6.93 28.60 10.22
CA ARG A 137 -6.52 29.30 8.98
C ARG A 137 -7.71 29.70 8.10
N THR A 138 -8.71 28.83 7.98
CA THR A 138 -9.83 29.02 7.03
C THR A 138 -11.16 28.54 7.63
N PRO A 139 -11.65 29.14 8.73
CA PRO A 139 -12.83 28.65 9.45
C PRO A 139 -14.11 28.61 8.59
N ASP A 140 -14.28 29.58 7.71
CA ASP A 140 -15.49 29.75 6.89
C ASP A 140 -15.44 29.00 5.54
N ALA A 141 -14.29 28.37 5.22
CA ALA A 141 -14.18 27.55 4.01
C ALA A 141 -14.98 26.25 4.16
N ILE A 142 -15.52 25.75 3.06
CA ILE A 142 -16.22 24.45 3.05
C ILE A 142 -15.19 23.32 3.27
N ALA A 143 -15.42 22.52 4.32
CA ALA A 143 -14.59 21.39 4.67
C ALA A 143 -15.11 20.08 4.06
N VAL A 144 -16.42 19.87 4.08
CA VAL A 144 -17.05 18.63 3.62
C VAL A 144 -18.40 18.93 2.94
N VAL A 145 -18.68 18.18 1.87
CA VAL A 145 -19.95 18.23 1.14
C VAL A 145 -20.48 16.80 1.00
N PHE A 146 -21.74 16.60 1.31
CA PHE A 146 -22.45 15.36 1.07
C PHE A 146 -23.85 15.68 0.55
N GLU A 147 -24.13 15.26 -0.69
CA GLU A 147 -25.37 15.62 -1.41
C GLU A 147 -25.60 17.14 -1.41
N GLU A 148 -26.74 17.60 -0.92
CA GLU A 148 -27.10 19.03 -0.84
C GLU A 148 -26.63 19.71 0.46
N GLN A 149 -25.94 18.98 1.33
CA GLN A 149 -25.46 19.48 2.62
C GLN A 149 -23.95 19.76 2.58
N SER A 150 -23.54 20.78 3.30
CA SER A 150 -22.13 21.11 3.47
C SER A 150 -21.87 21.63 4.87
N LEU A 151 -20.62 21.47 5.35
CA LEU A 151 -20.13 22.09 6.58
C LEU A 151 -18.85 22.85 6.28
N THR A 152 -18.73 24.02 6.91
CA THR A 152 -17.46 24.74 6.98
C THR A 152 -16.48 24.03 7.93
N TYR A 153 -15.20 24.40 7.87
CA TYR A 153 -14.21 23.88 8.82
C TYR A 153 -14.60 24.19 10.27
N SER A 154 -15.10 25.38 10.57
CA SER A 154 -15.58 25.76 11.90
C SER A 154 -16.76 24.92 12.36
N GLU A 155 -17.80 24.74 11.52
CA GLU A 155 -18.96 23.93 11.87
C GLU A 155 -18.61 22.46 12.10
N LEU A 156 -17.76 21.88 11.22
CA LEU A 156 -17.29 20.53 11.37
C LEU A 156 -16.48 20.36 12.67
N ASN A 157 -15.61 21.31 12.99
CA ASN A 157 -14.83 21.32 14.21
C ASN A 157 -15.72 21.38 15.45
N CYS A 158 -16.67 22.31 15.51
CA CYS A 158 -17.61 22.45 16.64
C CYS A 158 -18.39 21.15 16.88
N ARG A 159 -18.94 20.54 15.84
CA ARG A 159 -19.69 19.27 15.95
C ARG A 159 -18.81 18.11 16.38
N ALA A 160 -17.59 18.03 15.84
CA ALA A 160 -16.61 17.00 16.23
C ALA A 160 -16.17 17.19 17.70
N ASN A 161 -15.96 18.43 18.16
CA ASN A 161 -15.60 18.73 19.54
C ASN A 161 -16.70 18.31 20.53
N GLN A 162 -17.96 18.66 20.25
CA GLN A 162 -19.09 18.28 21.09
C GLN A 162 -19.19 16.75 21.26
N LEU A 163 -19.07 15.99 20.16
CA LEU A 163 -19.05 14.53 20.22
C LEU A 163 -17.80 14.00 20.92
N ALA A 164 -16.64 14.62 20.73
CA ALA A 164 -15.40 14.21 21.39
C ALA A 164 -15.47 14.41 22.92
N HIS A 165 -16.00 15.53 23.39
CA HIS A 165 -16.24 15.75 24.83
C HIS A 165 -17.20 14.70 25.40
N TYR A 166 -18.27 14.37 24.68
CA TYR A 166 -19.16 13.28 25.08
C TYR A 166 -18.42 11.93 25.17
N LEU A 167 -17.62 11.58 24.16
CA LEU A 167 -16.84 10.33 24.17
C LEU A 167 -15.86 10.26 25.35
N GLN A 168 -15.22 11.39 25.72
CA GLN A 168 -14.35 11.44 26.91
C GLN A 168 -15.11 11.15 28.20
N THR A 169 -16.38 11.62 28.33
CA THR A 169 -17.21 11.29 29.52
C THR A 169 -17.52 9.80 29.62
N LEU A 170 -17.51 9.07 28.50
CA LEU A 170 -17.68 7.62 28.46
C LEU A 170 -16.37 6.87 28.75
N GLY A 171 -15.22 7.55 28.77
CA GLY A 171 -13.93 6.95 29.07
C GLY A 171 -13.03 6.72 27.85
N VAL A 172 -13.35 7.31 26.69
CA VAL A 172 -12.44 7.31 25.52
C VAL A 172 -11.20 8.15 25.85
N ARG A 173 -10.01 7.57 25.64
CA ARG A 173 -8.69 8.11 25.97
C ARG A 173 -7.63 7.43 25.08
N PRO A 174 -6.34 7.81 25.17
CA PRO A 174 -5.28 7.17 24.38
C PRO A 174 -5.33 5.64 24.45
N GLU A 175 -5.14 5.00 23.32
CA GLU A 175 -5.17 3.54 23.08
C GLU A 175 -6.57 2.87 23.20
N VAL A 176 -7.63 3.63 23.47
CA VAL A 176 -8.99 3.07 23.46
C VAL A 176 -9.52 3.00 22.04
N LEU A 177 -9.88 1.78 21.60
CA LEU A 177 -10.50 1.57 20.30
C LEU A 177 -12.00 1.90 20.36
N VAL A 178 -12.45 2.67 19.37
CA VAL A 178 -13.87 2.99 19.14
C VAL A 178 -14.27 2.50 17.75
N GLY A 179 -15.20 1.53 17.70
CA GLY A 179 -15.80 1.07 16.44
C GLY A 179 -16.63 2.19 15.82
N ILE A 180 -16.61 2.29 14.50
CA ILE A 180 -17.48 3.19 13.76
C ILE A 180 -18.11 2.46 12.57
N SER A 181 -19.45 2.38 12.57
CA SER A 181 -20.25 1.77 11.52
C SER A 181 -21.39 2.72 11.14
N LEU A 182 -21.15 3.51 10.13
CA LEU A 182 -22.07 4.52 9.60
C LEU A 182 -22.13 4.40 8.07
N GLU A 183 -23.27 4.79 7.50
CA GLU A 183 -23.36 5.05 6.07
C GLU A 183 -22.61 6.36 5.73
N ARG A 184 -22.25 6.51 4.45
CA ARG A 184 -21.63 7.78 4.00
C ARG A 184 -22.53 8.96 4.32
N SER A 185 -22.00 9.90 5.10
CA SER A 185 -22.72 11.07 5.60
C SER A 185 -21.75 12.08 6.20
N LEU A 186 -22.24 13.26 6.54
CA LEU A 186 -21.46 14.23 7.34
C LEU A 186 -21.13 13.67 8.72
N GLU A 187 -22.03 12.91 9.33
CA GLU A 187 -21.89 12.26 10.64
C GLU A 187 -20.73 11.29 10.68
N MET A 188 -20.43 10.62 9.57
CA MET A 188 -19.28 9.72 9.47
C MET A 188 -17.96 10.50 9.66
N ILE A 189 -17.80 11.64 9.01
CA ILE A 189 -16.60 12.47 9.15
C ILE A 189 -16.52 13.09 10.55
N ILE A 190 -17.65 13.56 11.08
CA ILE A 190 -17.75 14.07 12.45
C ILE A 190 -17.33 13.00 13.45
N GLY A 191 -17.83 11.76 13.29
CA GLY A 191 -17.52 10.63 14.16
C GLY A 191 -16.02 10.28 14.16
N LEU A 192 -15.40 10.22 12.98
CA LEU A 192 -13.95 9.96 12.86
C LEU A 192 -13.13 11.04 13.56
N LEU A 193 -13.40 12.31 13.26
CA LEU A 193 -12.70 13.41 13.91
C LEU A 193 -12.92 13.44 15.44
N ALA A 194 -14.14 13.17 15.87
CA ALA A 194 -14.46 13.15 17.29
C ALA A 194 -13.72 12.05 18.05
N ILE A 195 -13.57 10.85 17.48
CA ILE A 195 -12.79 9.78 18.08
C ILE A 195 -11.33 10.22 18.27
N LEU A 196 -10.73 10.76 17.21
CA LEU A 196 -9.33 11.22 17.23
C LEU A 196 -9.12 12.37 18.23
N LYS A 197 -10.07 13.34 18.29
CA LYS A 197 -10.03 14.47 19.22
C LYS A 197 -10.25 14.04 20.68
N ALA A 198 -11.08 13.02 20.92
CA ALA A 198 -11.28 12.44 22.25
C ALA A 198 -10.03 11.68 22.75
N GLY A 199 -9.08 11.40 21.88
CA GLY A 199 -7.87 10.66 22.17
C GLY A 199 -7.93 9.19 21.79
N GLY A 200 -9.06 8.69 21.28
CA GLY A 200 -9.24 7.30 20.87
C GLY A 200 -8.70 7.00 19.47
N ALA A 201 -8.64 5.71 19.15
CA ALA A 201 -8.34 5.22 17.83
C ALA A 201 -9.61 4.62 17.19
N TYR A 202 -9.89 4.92 15.92
CA TYR A 202 -11.08 4.39 15.28
C TYR A 202 -10.85 3.03 14.63
N LEU A 203 -11.88 2.17 14.71
CA LEU A 203 -11.98 0.91 13.99
C LEU A 203 -13.15 1.00 13.00
N PRO A 204 -12.92 1.15 11.71
CA PRO A 204 -14.00 1.20 10.74
C PRO A 204 -14.62 -0.18 10.52
N LEU A 205 -15.95 -0.24 10.60
CA LEU A 205 -16.76 -1.42 10.41
C LEU A 205 -17.78 -1.15 9.31
N ASP A 206 -17.45 -1.58 8.08
CA ASP A 206 -18.29 -1.35 6.92
C ASP A 206 -19.62 -2.09 7.08
N PRO A 207 -20.78 -1.41 7.07
CA PRO A 207 -22.10 -2.03 7.28
C PRO A 207 -22.49 -3.02 6.18
N ASP A 208 -21.79 -3.05 5.05
CA ASP A 208 -22.01 -3.97 3.95
C ASP A 208 -21.14 -5.24 4.07
N TYR A 209 -20.30 -5.35 5.10
CA TYR A 209 -19.58 -6.59 5.36
C TYR A 209 -20.50 -7.70 5.86
N PRO A 210 -20.18 -8.98 5.54
CA PRO A 210 -20.87 -10.11 6.11
C PRO A 210 -20.87 -10.05 7.65
N THR A 211 -22.01 -10.41 8.26
CA THR A 211 -22.17 -10.37 9.73
C THR A 211 -21.09 -11.14 10.48
N GLU A 212 -20.67 -12.30 9.96
CA GLU A 212 -19.59 -13.11 10.55
C GLU A 212 -18.24 -12.37 10.57
N ARG A 213 -17.96 -11.56 9.54
CA ARG A 213 -16.74 -10.73 9.47
C ARG A 213 -16.79 -9.60 10.51
N LEU A 214 -17.94 -8.91 10.60
CA LEU A 214 -18.14 -7.86 11.60
C LEU A 214 -18.04 -8.42 13.02
N GLN A 215 -18.63 -9.58 13.27
CA GLN A 215 -18.54 -10.27 14.57
C GLN A 215 -17.09 -10.58 14.93
N PHE A 216 -16.34 -11.19 14.00
CA PHE A 216 -14.92 -11.47 14.21
C PHE A 216 -14.13 -10.20 14.54
N MET A 217 -14.33 -9.11 13.80
CA MET A 217 -13.62 -7.85 14.01
C MET A 217 -13.94 -7.24 15.39
N LEU A 218 -15.20 -7.30 15.82
CA LEU A 218 -15.63 -6.80 17.13
C LEU A 218 -15.08 -7.65 18.29
N GLU A 219 -15.05 -8.96 18.14
CA GLU A 219 -14.53 -9.90 19.15
C GLU A 219 -13.00 -9.80 19.27
N ASP A 220 -12.30 -9.77 18.14
CA ASP A 220 -10.82 -9.72 18.09
C ASP A 220 -10.28 -8.38 18.59
N SER A 221 -10.92 -7.27 18.21
CA SER A 221 -10.51 -5.91 18.61
C SER A 221 -10.95 -5.53 20.02
N GLN A 222 -11.93 -6.22 20.59
CA GLN A 222 -12.50 -5.95 21.93
C GLN A 222 -12.90 -4.48 22.12
N VAL A 223 -13.49 -3.84 21.10
CA VAL A 223 -13.94 -2.45 21.20
C VAL A 223 -14.96 -2.29 22.32
N LEU A 224 -14.79 -1.19 23.10
CA LEU A 224 -15.69 -0.87 24.22
C LEU A 224 -16.90 -0.03 23.77
N PHE A 225 -16.74 0.74 22.70
CA PHE A 225 -17.74 1.66 22.16
C PHE A 225 -17.90 1.46 20.66
N LEU A 226 -19.14 1.53 20.18
CA LEU A 226 -19.47 1.43 18.76
C LEU A 226 -20.39 2.57 18.35
N ILE A 227 -19.86 3.51 17.57
CA ILE A 227 -20.64 4.58 16.96
C ILE A 227 -21.39 4.03 15.76
N THR A 228 -22.71 4.25 15.71
CA THR A 228 -23.58 3.77 14.65
C THR A 228 -24.81 4.67 14.47
N GLN A 229 -25.76 4.24 13.65
CA GLN A 229 -27.07 4.88 13.42
C GLN A 229 -28.18 3.84 13.52
N ARG A 230 -29.42 4.26 13.83
CA ARG A 230 -30.56 3.34 14.08
C ARG A 230 -30.83 2.39 12.91
N SER A 231 -30.74 2.85 11.68
CA SER A 231 -30.95 2.05 10.49
C SER A 231 -30.01 0.85 10.37
N LEU A 232 -28.85 0.88 11.00
CA LEU A 232 -27.81 -0.15 10.94
C LEU A 232 -27.88 -1.16 12.10
N LEU A 233 -28.63 -0.87 13.17
CA LEU A 233 -28.69 -1.74 14.35
C LEU A 233 -29.08 -3.19 14.03
N ALA A 234 -29.96 -3.41 13.07
CA ALA A 234 -30.37 -4.74 12.64
C ALA A 234 -29.31 -5.51 11.83
N LYS A 235 -28.34 -4.80 11.26
CA LYS A 235 -27.23 -5.39 10.49
C LYS A 235 -26.02 -5.74 11.37
N LEU A 236 -25.90 -5.11 12.54
CA LEU A 236 -24.77 -5.32 13.43
C LEU A 236 -24.94 -6.61 14.23
N PRO A 237 -23.87 -7.42 14.37
CA PRO A 237 -23.90 -8.59 15.25
C PRO A 237 -23.98 -8.17 16.72
N ALA A 238 -24.44 -9.08 17.56
CA ALA A 238 -24.43 -8.89 19.00
C ALA A 238 -22.97 -8.71 19.49
N SER A 239 -22.71 -7.68 20.28
CA SER A 239 -21.40 -7.39 20.85
C SER A 239 -21.55 -6.86 22.28
N GLN A 240 -20.43 -6.83 23.01
CA GLN A 240 -20.38 -6.21 24.36
C GLN A 240 -20.13 -4.70 24.31
N ALA A 241 -19.93 -4.13 23.11
CA ALA A 241 -19.67 -2.70 22.94
C ALA A 241 -20.90 -1.87 23.32
N THR A 242 -20.69 -0.77 23.99
CA THR A 242 -21.72 0.25 24.21
C THR A 242 -22.06 0.91 22.89
N LEU A 243 -23.32 0.78 22.46
CA LEU A 243 -23.78 1.37 21.20
C LEU A 243 -24.08 2.86 21.36
N ILE A 244 -23.51 3.68 20.48
CA ILE A 244 -23.68 5.14 20.44
C ILE A 244 -24.38 5.47 19.11
N CYS A 245 -25.71 5.61 19.17
CA CYS A 245 -26.52 5.93 17.98
C CYS A 245 -26.58 7.46 17.80
N LEU A 246 -25.79 8.01 16.88
CA LEU A 246 -25.64 9.46 16.68
C LEU A 246 -26.97 10.15 16.41
N ASP A 247 -27.84 9.54 15.61
CA ASP A 247 -29.18 10.03 15.28
C ASP A 247 -30.16 10.03 16.47
N HIS A 248 -29.78 9.44 17.59
CA HIS A 248 -30.59 9.43 18.82
C HIS A 248 -30.11 10.42 19.89
N ILE A 249 -28.81 10.69 19.94
CA ILE A 249 -28.18 11.46 21.02
C ILE A 249 -27.79 12.87 20.60
N GLN A 250 -28.25 13.33 19.44
CA GLN A 250 -27.87 14.63 18.87
C GLN A 250 -28.19 15.80 19.81
N GLU A 251 -29.36 15.82 20.47
CA GLU A 251 -29.68 16.85 21.47
C GLU A 251 -28.76 16.79 22.69
N GLN A 252 -28.42 15.60 23.15
CA GLN A 252 -27.47 15.43 24.27
C GLN A 252 -26.07 15.93 23.90
N ILE A 253 -25.57 15.56 22.75
CA ILE A 253 -24.23 15.96 22.23
C ILE A 253 -24.16 17.49 22.09
N SER A 254 -25.21 18.14 21.62
CA SER A 254 -25.24 19.59 21.41
C SER A 254 -25.04 20.43 22.66
N GLN A 255 -25.16 19.84 23.85
CA GLN A 255 -24.95 20.51 25.15
C GLN A 255 -23.47 20.56 25.58
N TYR A 256 -22.61 19.79 24.91
CA TYR A 256 -21.17 19.76 25.23
C TYR A 256 -20.43 20.96 24.62
N SER A 257 -19.23 21.25 25.16
CA SER A 257 -18.38 22.32 24.67
C SER A 257 -18.01 22.16 23.19
N GLN A 258 -17.94 23.28 22.48
CA GLN A 258 -17.46 23.38 21.10
C GLN A 258 -15.95 23.67 21.01
N ASP A 259 -15.29 23.89 22.14
CA ASP A 259 -13.85 24.19 22.19
C ASP A 259 -13.01 22.92 21.94
N ASN A 260 -11.83 23.12 21.37
CA ASN A 260 -10.89 22.03 21.18
C ASN A 260 -10.49 21.40 22.51
N LEU A 261 -10.37 20.08 22.53
CA LEU A 261 -10.03 19.32 23.72
C LEU A 261 -8.52 19.41 24.01
N GLN A 262 -8.19 19.49 25.30
CA GLN A 262 -6.82 19.25 25.75
C GLN A 262 -6.58 17.74 25.76
N SER A 263 -5.58 17.28 25.03
CA SER A 263 -5.26 15.85 24.90
C SER A 263 -3.81 15.59 25.28
N GLU A 264 -3.57 14.50 26.01
CA GLU A 264 -2.23 13.98 26.31
C GLU A 264 -1.71 13.07 25.17
N LEU A 265 -2.35 13.08 23.99
CA LEU A 265 -1.94 12.30 22.85
C LEU A 265 -0.56 12.70 22.35
N THR A 266 0.19 11.68 22.01
CA THR A 266 1.49 11.79 21.33
C THR A 266 1.40 11.23 19.92
N PRO A 267 2.28 11.60 19.00
CA PRO A 267 2.30 11.04 17.64
C PRO A 267 2.46 9.53 17.57
N SER A 268 2.95 8.88 18.63
CA SER A 268 3.10 7.43 18.73
C SER A 268 1.85 6.69 19.23
N ASN A 269 0.80 7.42 19.67
CA ASN A 269 -0.47 6.78 19.99
C ASN A 269 -1.21 6.34 18.74
N LEU A 270 -2.06 5.32 18.92
CA LEU A 270 -2.89 4.78 17.83
C LEU A 270 -3.89 5.83 17.33
N ALA A 271 -4.03 5.92 16.04
CA ALA A 271 -5.05 6.70 15.34
C ALA A 271 -6.15 5.82 14.76
N ASN A 272 -5.80 4.67 14.21
CA ASN A 272 -6.78 3.70 13.73
C ASN A 272 -6.26 2.27 13.72
N VAL A 273 -7.22 1.34 13.55
CA VAL A 273 -6.96 -0.08 13.26
C VAL A 273 -7.77 -0.49 12.04
N ILE A 274 -7.10 -0.96 10.98
CA ILE A 274 -7.75 -1.43 9.76
C ILE A 274 -7.51 -2.92 9.58
N TYR A 275 -8.58 -3.69 9.38
CA TYR A 275 -8.50 -5.13 9.15
C TYR A 275 -8.24 -5.45 7.69
N THR A 276 -7.15 -6.17 7.45
CA THR A 276 -6.76 -6.68 6.13
C THR A 276 -6.95 -8.18 6.04
N SER A 277 -7.06 -8.74 4.82
CA SER A 277 -7.10 -10.17 4.60
C SER A 277 -5.75 -10.80 4.97
N GLY A 278 -5.72 -11.61 6.00
CA GLY A 278 -4.50 -12.32 6.41
C GLY A 278 -4.17 -13.51 5.50
N SER A 279 -2.87 -13.80 5.32
CA SER A 279 -2.39 -14.98 4.58
C SER A 279 -2.88 -16.33 5.13
N THR A 280 -3.36 -16.35 6.37
CA THR A 280 -3.93 -17.53 7.06
C THR A 280 -5.45 -17.65 6.91
N GLY A 281 -6.09 -16.80 6.09
CA GLY A 281 -7.54 -16.76 5.88
C GLY A 281 -8.32 -15.99 6.95
N LYS A 282 -7.73 -15.65 8.10
CA LYS A 282 -8.36 -14.79 9.11
C LYS A 282 -7.90 -13.35 8.94
N PRO A 283 -8.80 -12.35 9.02
CA PRO A 283 -8.43 -10.94 8.98
C PRO A 283 -7.45 -10.59 10.11
N LYS A 284 -6.55 -9.62 9.85
CA LYS A 284 -5.60 -9.10 10.84
C LYS A 284 -5.77 -7.59 10.96
N GLY A 285 -5.88 -7.08 12.18
CA GLY A 285 -5.93 -5.65 12.47
C GLY A 285 -4.54 -5.02 12.36
N VAL A 286 -4.38 -4.07 11.44
CA VAL A 286 -3.16 -3.26 11.30
C VAL A 286 -3.34 -1.99 12.12
N MET A 287 -2.47 -1.80 13.09
CA MET A 287 -2.45 -0.64 13.97
C MET A 287 -1.62 0.49 13.37
N VAL A 288 -2.21 1.67 13.21
CA VAL A 288 -1.58 2.84 12.62
C VAL A 288 -1.52 3.97 13.64
N GLU A 289 -0.33 4.51 13.87
CA GLU A 289 -0.08 5.62 14.76
C GLU A 289 -0.38 6.98 14.09
N HIS A 290 -0.62 8.03 14.90
CA HIS A 290 -0.83 9.39 14.38
C HIS A 290 0.30 9.88 13.48
N ARG A 291 1.58 9.60 13.85
CA ARG A 291 2.73 9.99 13.02
C ARG A 291 2.68 9.39 11.61
N GLY A 292 2.16 8.16 11.48
CA GLY A 292 1.97 7.52 10.17
C GLY A 292 0.95 8.25 9.30
N LEU A 293 -0.18 8.64 9.89
CA LEU A 293 -1.21 9.42 9.17
C LEU A 293 -0.72 10.82 8.80
N VAL A 294 0.01 11.49 9.69
CA VAL A 294 0.59 12.81 9.42
C VAL A 294 1.60 12.75 8.28
N ASN A 295 2.47 11.73 8.26
CA ASN A 295 3.39 11.50 7.17
C ASN A 295 2.66 11.22 5.85
N LEU A 296 1.65 10.35 5.88
CA LEU A 296 0.83 10.02 4.70
C LEU A 296 0.14 11.27 4.13
N ALA A 297 -0.56 12.02 4.98
CA ALA A 297 -1.25 13.26 4.56
C ALA A 297 -0.27 14.27 3.97
N SER A 298 0.89 14.49 4.60
CA SER A 298 1.92 15.42 4.11
C SER A 298 2.48 14.98 2.75
N SER A 299 2.75 13.68 2.58
CA SER A 299 3.23 13.11 1.32
C SER A 299 2.18 13.22 0.21
N GLN A 300 0.90 12.96 0.51
CA GLN A 300 -0.19 13.07 -0.46
C GLN A 300 -0.43 14.52 -0.89
N ILE A 301 -0.40 15.47 0.05
CA ILE A 301 -0.51 16.91 -0.25
C ILE A 301 0.56 17.31 -1.26
N GLN A 302 1.79 16.87 -1.06
CA GLN A 302 2.91 17.17 -1.95
C GLN A 302 2.80 16.44 -3.29
N SER A 303 2.58 15.13 -3.27
CA SER A 303 2.59 14.28 -4.47
C SER A 303 1.42 14.58 -5.41
N PHE A 304 0.25 14.91 -4.86
CA PHE A 304 -0.96 15.24 -5.63
C PHE A 304 -1.15 16.75 -5.82
N ALA A 305 -0.20 17.57 -5.36
CA ALA A 305 -0.29 19.04 -5.43
C ALA A 305 -1.60 19.59 -4.85
N VAL A 306 -2.07 18.99 -3.72
CA VAL A 306 -3.31 19.39 -3.06
C VAL A 306 -3.18 20.82 -2.52
N ASN A 307 -4.19 21.65 -2.79
CA ASN A 307 -4.22 23.03 -2.36
C ASN A 307 -5.65 23.44 -1.94
N HIS A 308 -5.84 24.71 -1.55
CA HIS A 308 -7.12 25.24 -1.04
C HIS A 308 -8.29 25.15 -2.02
N ASN A 309 -8.04 24.95 -3.31
CA ASN A 309 -9.09 24.76 -4.34
C ASN A 309 -9.37 23.28 -4.63
N SER A 310 -8.59 22.38 -4.07
CA SER A 310 -8.72 20.94 -4.32
C SER A 310 -10.01 20.40 -3.70
N ARG A 311 -10.66 19.49 -4.42
CA ARG A 311 -11.82 18.73 -3.94
C ARG A 311 -11.47 17.25 -4.05
N VAL A 312 -11.48 16.55 -2.93
CA VAL A 312 -11.12 15.13 -2.83
C VAL A 312 -12.41 14.33 -2.68
N LEU A 313 -12.63 13.35 -3.57
CA LEU A 313 -13.77 12.44 -3.48
C LEU A 313 -13.46 11.33 -2.48
N GLN A 314 -14.28 11.21 -1.43
CA GLN A 314 -14.27 10.05 -0.55
C GLN A 314 -14.94 8.88 -1.27
N PHE A 315 -14.16 8.13 -2.06
CA PHE A 315 -14.66 7.04 -2.91
C PHE A 315 -14.53 5.67 -2.24
N ALA A 316 -13.37 5.37 -1.65
CA ALA A 316 -13.11 4.08 -1.04
C ALA A 316 -13.93 3.88 0.25
N SER A 317 -14.18 2.62 0.65
CA SER A 317 -14.73 2.32 1.97
C SER A 317 -13.71 2.69 3.05
N PHE A 318 -14.17 3.25 4.17
CA PHE A 318 -13.31 3.56 5.33
C PHE A 318 -12.62 2.34 5.96
N SER A 319 -13.07 1.14 5.62
CA SER A 319 -12.43 -0.11 6.03
C SER A 319 -11.19 -0.47 5.21
N PHE A 320 -10.79 0.37 4.25
CA PHE A 320 -9.56 0.25 3.47
C PHE A 320 -8.62 1.42 3.76
N ASP A 321 -7.33 1.13 3.82
CA ASP A 321 -6.26 2.12 4.02
C ASP A 321 -6.21 3.21 2.93
N ALA A 322 -6.64 2.89 1.71
CA ALA A 322 -6.74 3.86 0.61
C ALA A 322 -7.78 4.98 0.84
N CYS A 323 -8.57 4.90 1.91
CA CYS A 323 -9.56 5.91 2.26
C CYS A 323 -9.05 6.98 3.22
N ILE A 324 -7.87 6.77 3.79
CA ILE A 324 -7.26 7.62 4.83
C ILE A 324 -6.53 8.81 4.20
#